data_f21bb19580e844e2585380b20506beae
#
_entry.id   f21bb19580e844e2585380b20506beae
#
_cell.length_a   1.000
_cell.length_b   1.000
_cell.length_c   1.000
_cell.angle_alpha   90.00
_cell.angle_beta   90.00
_cell.angle_gamma   90.00
#
_symmetry.space_group_name_H-M   'P 1'
#
loop_
_entity.id
_entity.type
_entity.pdbx_description
1 polymer ?
#
loop_
_entity_poly.entity_id
_entity_poly.type
_entity_poly.pdbx_seq_one_letter_code
_entity_poly.pdbx_strand_id
1 'polypeptide(L)'
;MDYKVFIPVLISFVLSVILGPLVIPVLRRLKMDQTEREDGVQSHLKKTGTPTMGGVMILPAVVITSVIYIGRYPKIIPILFLTLGFGLIGFLDDYLKVVMKRSDGLYPKQKMALQIVVTAVFAFYMVKFAGVSLTMLIPFTGGKYLDIGWVAIPLMFFVVIGTVNGVNFTDGLDGLAASVTTLIAVFLTVIAVGTNAGIHPVICAVIGALLGFLCFNTHPAKVFMGDTGSLALGGFVASA
;
A
#
# COMPACT_ATOMS: atom_id res chain seq x y z
N MET A 1 19.92 -11.82 -15.64
CA MET A 1 18.96 -11.35 -14.60
C MET A 1 19.34 -9.93 -14.23
N ASP A 2 18.41 -8.98 -14.35
CA ASP A 2 18.77 -7.56 -14.22
C ASP A 2 18.90 -7.24 -12.71
N TYR A 3 20.16 -7.05 -12.23
CA TYR A 3 20.46 -6.72 -10.83
C TYR A 3 19.66 -5.51 -10.31
N LYS A 4 19.21 -4.63 -11.22
CA LYS A 4 18.40 -3.45 -10.91
C LYS A 4 17.01 -3.80 -10.37
N VAL A 5 16.47 -4.96 -10.73
CA VAL A 5 15.19 -5.48 -10.22
C VAL A 5 15.42 -6.29 -8.95
N PHE A 6 16.46 -7.15 -8.95
CA PHE A 6 16.68 -8.10 -7.88
C PHE A 6 17.13 -7.45 -6.56
N ILE A 7 18.04 -6.46 -6.64
CA ILE A 7 18.59 -5.82 -5.42
C ILE A 7 17.54 -5.13 -4.57
N PRO A 8 16.62 -4.28 -5.12
CA PRO A 8 15.58 -3.65 -4.30
C PRO A 8 14.64 -4.67 -3.63
N VAL A 9 14.29 -5.77 -4.33
CA VAL A 9 13.49 -6.86 -3.75
C VAL A 9 14.20 -7.47 -2.56
N LEU A 10 15.50 -7.81 -2.71
CA LEU A 10 16.27 -8.46 -1.67
C LEU A 10 16.45 -7.57 -0.43
N ILE A 11 16.82 -6.29 -0.64
CA ILE A 11 17.01 -5.35 0.47
C ILE A 11 15.71 -5.21 1.27
N SER A 12 14.59 -4.96 0.58
CA SER A 12 13.30 -4.76 1.24
C SER A 12 12.77 -6.02 1.92
N PHE A 13 13.00 -7.19 1.30
CA PHE A 13 12.67 -8.48 1.90
C PHE A 13 13.42 -8.69 3.22
N VAL A 14 14.75 -8.53 3.22
CA VAL A 14 15.57 -8.69 4.41
C VAL A 14 15.17 -7.72 5.51
N LEU A 15 14.93 -6.44 5.15
CA LEU A 15 14.46 -5.45 6.11
C LEU A 15 13.11 -5.84 6.73
N SER A 16 12.15 -6.29 5.92
CA SER A 16 10.83 -6.71 6.42
C SER A 16 10.92 -7.92 7.33
N VAL A 17 11.77 -8.92 6.97
CA VAL A 17 11.98 -10.11 7.81
C VAL A 17 12.67 -9.76 9.14
N ILE A 18 13.62 -8.83 9.15
CA ILE A 18 14.29 -8.36 10.38
C ILE A 18 13.31 -7.57 11.25
N LEU A 19 12.44 -6.75 10.65
CA LEU A 19 11.45 -5.97 11.39
C LEU A 19 10.40 -6.84 12.07
N GLY A 20 10.07 -8.02 11.53
CA GLY A 20 9.07 -8.93 12.10
C GLY A 20 9.31 -9.25 13.58
N PRO A 21 10.43 -9.89 13.96
CA PRO A 21 10.74 -10.22 15.34
C PRO A 21 10.84 -9.00 16.27
N LEU A 22 11.10 -7.81 15.74
CA LEU A 22 11.19 -6.57 16.53
C LEU A 22 9.81 -5.95 16.75
N VAL A 23 9.00 -5.86 15.70
CA VAL A 23 7.72 -5.16 15.72
C VAL A 23 6.60 -6.01 16.35
N ILE A 24 6.50 -7.28 16.00
CA ILE A 24 5.41 -8.15 16.48
C ILE A 24 5.34 -8.21 18.02
N PRO A 25 6.45 -8.40 18.78
CA PRO A 25 6.39 -8.38 20.23
C PRO A 25 5.97 -7.02 20.81
N VAL A 26 6.36 -5.92 20.15
CA VAL A 26 5.96 -4.57 20.58
C VAL A 26 4.45 -4.39 20.41
N LEU A 27 3.91 -4.76 19.24
CA LEU A 27 2.47 -4.70 18.97
C LEU A 27 1.68 -5.54 19.98
N ARG A 28 2.15 -6.76 20.31
CA ARG A 28 1.53 -7.60 21.35
C ARG A 28 1.57 -6.95 22.74
N ARG A 29 2.71 -6.37 23.14
CA ARG A 29 2.83 -5.69 24.45
C ARG A 29 1.90 -4.50 24.58
N LEU A 30 1.68 -3.79 23.50
CA LEU A 30 0.75 -2.66 23.44
C LEU A 30 -0.72 -3.11 23.39
N LYS A 31 -0.99 -4.44 23.45
CA LYS A 31 -2.34 -5.05 23.31
C LYS A 31 -3.05 -4.54 22.04
N MET A 32 -2.30 -4.46 20.95
CA MET A 32 -2.82 -4.07 19.65
C MET A 32 -3.53 -5.25 18.99
N ASP A 33 -4.37 -5.94 19.75
CA ASP A 33 -5.16 -7.07 19.27
C ASP A 33 -6.40 -6.56 18.53
N GLN A 34 -6.75 -7.22 17.45
CA GLN A 34 -7.97 -6.90 16.73
C GLN A 34 -9.17 -7.25 17.61
N THR A 35 -9.95 -6.24 18.00
CA THR A 35 -11.23 -6.44 18.70
C THR A 35 -12.29 -6.68 17.63
N GLU A 36 -12.71 -7.92 17.46
CA GLU A 36 -13.78 -8.24 16.52
C GLU A 36 -15.14 -7.84 17.09
N ARG A 37 -16.05 -7.40 16.20
CA ARG A 37 -17.44 -7.18 16.55
C ARG A 37 -18.10 -8.53 16.84
N GLU A 38 -18.89 -8.62 17.90
CA GLU A 38 -19.59 -9.85 18.30
C GLU A 38 -20.53 -10.41 17.21
N ASP A 39 -20.89 -9.60 16.22
CA ASP A 39 -21.77 -9.94 15.09
C ASP A 39 -21.04 -10.61 13.90
N GLY A 40 -19.72 -10.89 14.03
CA GLY A 40 -18.90 -11.46 12.96
C GLY A 40 -19.02 -12.97 12.81
N VAL A 41 -18.59 -13.49 11.65
CA VAL A 41 -18.57 -14.93 11.34
C VAL A 41 -17.69 -15.67 12.35
N GLN A 42 -18.17 -16.82 12.91
CA GLN A 42 -17.50 -17.59 13.97
C GLN A 42 -16.03 -17.99 13.68
N SER A 43 -15.63 -18.07 12.40
CA SER A 43 -14.24 -18.31 12.01
C SER A 43 -13.30 -17.16 12.40
N HIS A 44 -13.83 -15.96 12.60
CA HIS A 44 -13.07 -14.76 12.99
C HIS A 44 -12.79 -14.72 14.49
N LEU A 45 -13.61 -15.35 15.33
CA LEU A 45 -13.41 -15.44 16.78
C LEU A 45 -12.10 -16.16 17.19
N LYS A 46 -11.56 -17.03 16.30
CA LYS A 46 -10.26 -17.69 16.50
C LYS A 46 -9.06 -16.76 16.29
N LYS A 47 -9.27 -15.54 15.77
CA LYS A 47 -8.22 -14.55 15.50
C LYS A 47 -7.93 -13.62 16.68
N THR A 48 -8.71 -13.74 17.77
CA THR A 48 -8.52 -12.95 19.00
C THR A 48 -7.11 -13.17 19.56
N GLY A 49 -6.37 -12.07 19.78
CA GLY A 49 -4.99 -12.13 20.29
C GLY A 49 -3.88 -12.02 19.22
N THR A 50 -4.23 -11.96 17.92
CA THR A 50 -3.24 -11.66 16.87
C THR A 50 -3.12 -10.14 16.71
N PRO A 51 -1.90 -9.55 16.85
CA PRO A 51 -1.71 -8.11 16.74
C PRO A 51 -1.99 -7.62 15.32
N THR A 52 -2.55 -6.42 15.21
CA THR A 52 -2.74 -5.67 13.98
C THR A 52 -1.66 -4.59 13.80
N MET A 53 -1.76 -3.74 12.76
CA MET A 53 -0.79 -2.70 12.38
C MET A 53 0.51 -3.24 11.77
N GLY A 54 0.51 -4.42 11.15
CA GLY A 54 1.67 -4.98 10.46
C GLY A 54 2.21 -4.12 9.31
N GLY A 55 1.41 -3.17 8.82
CA GLY A 55 1.87 -2.14 7.89
C GLY A 55 3.10 -1.36 8.36
N VAL A 56 3.30 -1.26 9.69
CA VAL A 56 4.51 -0.66 10.30
C VAL A 56 5.79 -1.45 9.99
N MET A 57 5.68 -2.71 9.57
CA MET A 57 6.84 -3.49 9.09
C MET A 57 7.09 -3.24 7.60
N ILE A 58 6.00 -3.13 6.82
CA ILE A 58 6.05 -2.99 5.37
C ILE A 58 6.59 -1.61 4.98
N LEU A 59 6.00 -0.54 5.53
CA LEU A 59 6.30 0.83 5.12
C LEU A 59 7.76 1.23 5.31
N PRO A 60 8.43 1.00 6.47
CA PRO A 60 9.85 1.31 6.61
C PRO A 60 10.73 0.52 5.64
N ALA A 61 10.43 -0.75 5.38
CA ALA A 61 11.20 -1.56 4.44
C ALA A 61 11.10 -0.98 3.01
N VAL A 62 9.90 -0.57 2.59
CA VAL A 62 9.67 0.09 1.29
C VAL A 62 10.39 1.44 1.23
N VAL A 63 10.23 2.29 2.25
CA VAL A 63 10.81 3.65 2.26
C VAL A 63 12.33 3.60 2.25
N ILE A 64 12.95 2.85 3.16
CA ILE A 64 14.41 2.74 3.26
C ILE A 64 15.00 2.26 1.93
N THR A 65 14.40 1.20 1.37
CA THR A 65 14.85 0.68 0.08
C THR A 65 14.68 1.70 -1.04
N SER A 66 13.54 2.36 -1.13
CA SER A 66 13.24 3.30 -2.21
C SER A 66 14.09 4.57 -2.16
N VAL A 67 14.41 5.08 -0.95
CA VAL A 67 15.25 6.28 -0.75
C VAL A 67 16.64 6.10 -1.37
N ILE A 68 17.20 4.89 -1.35
CA ILE A 68 18.49 4.57 -1.98
C ILE A 68 18.47 4.87 -3.49
N TYR A 69 17.29 4.76 -4.11
CA TYR A 69 17.14 4.90 -5.56
C TYR A 69 16.58 6.25 -6.02
N ILE A 70 16.15 7.14 -5.10
CA ILE A 70 15.51 8.44 -5.45
C ILE A 70 16.41 9.28 -6.37
N GLY A 71 17.71 9.36 -6.07
CA GLY A 71 18.64 10.17 -6.87
C GLY A 71 18.74 9.76 -8.34
N ARG A 72 18.53 8.48 -8.63
CA ARG A 72 18.56 7.94 -10.00
C ARG A 72 17.18 7.84 -10.64
N TYR A 73 16.14 7.67 -9.84
CA TYR A 73 14.75 7.42 -10.26
C TYR A 73 13.77 8.35 -9.55
N PRO A 74 13.79 9.67 -9.81
CA PRO A 74 12.96 10.64 -9.07
C PRO A 74 11.45 10.42 -9.27
N LYS A 75 11.04 9.71 -10.33
CA LYS A 75 9.63 9.35 -10.58
C LYS A 75 9.01 8.45 -9.50
N ILE A 76 9.81 7.87 -8.60
CA ILE A 76 9.28 7.10 -7.47
C ILE A 76 8.73 7.99 -6.35
N ILE A 77 9.06 9.28 -6.32
CA ILE A 77 8.63 10.22 -5.26
C ILE A 77 7.10 10.32 -5.17
N PRO A 78 6.34 10.58 -6.26
CA PRO A 78 4.89 10.65 -6.18
C PRO A 78 4.24 9.33 -5.75
N ILE A 79 4.84 8.18 -6.11
CA ILE A 79 4.35 6.87 -5.67
C ILE A 79 4.55 6.72 -4.16
N LEU A 80 5.73 7.07 -3.64
CA LEU A 80 5.98 7.07 -2.20
C LEU A 80 5.07 8.04 -1.47
N PHE A 81 4.81 9.23 -2.04
CA PHE A 81 3.91 10.20 -1.45
C PHE A 81 2.51 9.62 -1.26
N LEU A 82 1.94 9.00 -2.31
CA LEU A 82 0.59 8.42 -2.21
C LEU A 82 0.57 7.22 -1.26
N THR A 83 1.57 6.33 -1.35
CA THR A 83 1.73 5.19 -0.45
C THR A 83 1.78 5.63 1.01
N LEU A 84 2.63 6.59 1.34
CA LEU A 84 2.80 7.08 2.71
C LEU A 84 1.62 7.92 3.19
N GLY A 85 1.04 8.74 2.32
CA GLY A 85 -0.15 9.54 2.65
C GLY A 85 -1.32 8.67 3.06
N PHE A 86 -1.61 7.62 2.29
CA PHE A 86 -2.65 6.65 2.66
C PHE A 86 -2.23 5.76 3.83
N GLY A 87 -0.96 5.39 3.93
CA GLY A 87 -0.41 4.70 5.09
C GLY A 87 -0.57 5.47 6.39
N LEU A 88 -0.40 6.80 6.35
CA LEU A 88 -0.61 7.68 7.50
C LEU A 88 -2.08 7.74 7.91
N ILE A 89 -3.02 7.79 6.94
CA ILE A 89 -4.46 7.72 7.23
C ILE A 89 -4.79 6.40 7.93
N GLY A 90 -4.28 5.28 7.39
CA GLY A 90 -4.47 3.96 8.00
C GLY A 90 -3.84 3.85 9.39
N PHE A 91 -2.65 4.41 9.57
CA PHE A 91 -1.98 4.45 10.87
C PHE A 91 -2.81 5.23 11.91
N LEU A 92 -3.36 6.38 11.53
CA LEU A 92 -4.24 7.15 12.42
C LEU A 92 -5.50 6.36 12.78
N ASP A 93 -6.10 5.68 11.81
CA ASP A 93 -7.28 4.85 12.03
C ASP A 93 -6.99 3.68 13.00
N ASP A 94 -5.94 2.92 12.73
CA ASP A 94 -5.48 1.83 13.59
C ASP A 94 -5.10 2.32 14.99
N TYR A 95 -4.39 3.45 15.10
CA TYR A 95 -3.98 4.05 16.36
C TYR A 95 -5.19 4.43 17.23
N LEU A 96 -6.20 5.06 16.63
CA LEU A 96 -7.44 5.41 17.34
C LEU A 96 -8.18 4.17 17.82
N LYS A 97 -8.25 3.11 17.02
CA LYS A 97 -8.91 1.85 17.39
C LYS A 97 -8.19 1.14 18.54
N VAL A 98 -6.89 1.04 18.44
CA VAL A 98 -6.10 0.14 19.29
C VAL A 98 -5.57 0.85 20.54
N VAL A 99 -4.93 2.02 20.38
CA VAL A 99 -4.31 2.74 21.50
C VAL A 99 -5.33 3.56 22.27
N MET A 100 -6.21 4.25 21.56
CA MET A 100 -7.27 5.05 22.19
C MET A 100 -8.54 4.25 22.51
N LYS A 101 -8.57 2.95 22.15
CA LYS A 101 -9.69 2.02 22.38
C LYS A 101 -11.03 2.55 21.86
N ARG A 102 -10.96 3.27 20.75
CA ARG A 102 -12.14 3.82 20.09
C ARG A 102 -12.59 2.83 19.02
N SER A 103 -13.67 2.09 19.27
CA SER A 103 -14.18 0.99 18.43
C SER A 103 -14.32 1.36 16.93
N ASP A 104 -14.68 2.61 16.64
CA ASP A 104 -14.94 3.07 15.26
C ASP A 104 -13.72 3.65 14.55
N GLY A 105 -12.59 3.85 15.26
CA GLY A 105 -11.40 4.51 14.69
C GLY A 105 -11.73 5.92 14.17
N LEU A 106 -11.32 6.21 12.94
CA LEU A 106 -11.77 7.39 12.18
C LEU A 106 -13.22 7.20 11.72
N TYR A 107 -14.06 8.21 11.92
CA TYR A 107 -15.40 8.17 11.32
C TYR A 107 -15.30 8.05 9.79
N PRO A 108 -16.24 7.32 9.13
CA PRO A 108 -16.18 7.11 7.67
C PRO A 108 -16.05 8.41 6.88
N LYS A 109 -16.74 9.48 7.32
CA LYS A 109 -16.64 10.81 6.70
C LYS A 109 -15.25 11.43 6.84
N GLN A 110 -14.61 11.27 7.99
CA GLN A 110 -13.25 11.77 8.23
C GLN A 110 -12.23 11.01 7.40
N LYS A 111 -12.33 9.68 7.37
CA LYS A 111 -11.46 8.81 6.57
C LYS A 111 -11.57 9.19 5.09
N MET A 112 -12.78 9.35 4.57
CA MET A 112 -13.02 9.77 3.18
C MET A 112 -12.49 11.18 2.90
N ALA A 113 -12.69 12.14 3.80
CA ALA A 113 -12.18 13.51 3.63
C ALA A 113 -10.64 13.53 3.55
N LEU A 114 -9.95 12.78 4.41
CA LEU A 114 -8.49 12.67 4.36
C LEU A 114 -8.01 12.01 3.06
N GLN A 115 -8.69 10.95 2.59
CA GLN A 115 -8.40 10.31 1.32
C GLN A 115 -8.54 11.27 0.14
N ILE A 116 -9.61 12.10 0.13
CA ILE A 116 -9.83 13.13 -0.89
C ILE A 116 -8.70 14.16 -0.85
N VAL A 117 -8.30 14.64 0.33
CA VAL A 117 -7.20 15.62 0.47
C VAL A 117 -5.89 15.08 -0.07
N VAL A 118 -5.49 13.86 0.33
CA VAL A 118 -4.25 13.24 -0.16
C VAL A 118 -4.30 13.05 -1.68
N THR A 119 -5.45 12.59 -2.21
CA THR A 119 -5.64 12.44 -3.66
C THR A 119 -5.59 13.78 -4.39
N ALA A 120 -6.16 14.85 -3.82
CA ALA A 120 -6.14 16.19 -4.42
C ALA A 120 -4.71 16.75 -4.53
N VAL A 121 -3.90 16.59 -3.47
CA VAL A 121 -2.49 17.02 -3.48
C VAL A 121 -1.71 16.22 -4.53
N PHE A 122 -1.93 14.92 -4.62
CA PHE A 122 -1.30 14.06 -5.64
C PHE A 122 -1.72 14.47 -7.05
N ALA A 123 -3.02 14.66 -7.31
CA ALA A 123 -3.53 15.06 -8.61
C ALA A 123 -2.98 16.44 -9.03
N PHE A 124 -2.92 17.39 -8.09
CA PHE A 124 -2.33 18.70 -8.33
C PHE A 124 -0.86 18.61 -8.73
N TYR A 125 -0.09 17.78 -8.00
CA TYR A 125 1.32 17.54 -8.33
C TYR A 125 1.49 16.92 -9.71
N MET A 126 0.70 15.88 -10.03
CA MET A 126 0.79 15.16 -11.30
C MET A 126 0.49 16.07 -12.49
N VAL A 127 -0.54 16.91 -12.38
CA VAL A 127 -0.95 17.83 -13.48
C VAL A 127 -0.02 19.02 -13.62
N LYS A 128 0.42 19.64 -12.49
CA LYS A 128 1.17 20.91 -12.54
C LYS A 128 2.67 20.74 -12.63
N PHE A 129 3.23 19.73 -11.96
CA PHE A 129 4.69 19.56 -11.83
C PHE A 129 5.21 18.34 -12.59
N ALA A 130 4.49 17.23 -12.61
CA ALA A 130 4.91 16.05 -13.33
C ALA A 130 4.58 16.13 -14.85
N GLY A 131 3.72 17.07 -15.24
CA GLY A 131 3.34 17.27 -16.66
C GLY A 131 2.67 16.03 -17.27
N VAL A 132 1.93 15.27 -16.46
CA VAL A 132 1.24 14.08 -16.94
C VAL A 132 0.19 14.47 -17.95
N SER A 133 0.24 13.83 -19.11
CA SER A 133 -0.76 14.03 -20.18
C SER A 133 -2.15 13.63 -19.68
N LEU A 134 -3.16 14.45 -19.99
CA LEU A 134 -4.57 14.14 -19.72
C LEU A 134 -5.17 13.21 -20.78
N THR A 135 -4.33 12.40 -21.42
CA THR A 135 -4.72 11.40 -22.40
C THR A 135 -4.75 10.02 -21.77
N MET A 136 -5.70 9.20 -22.19
CA MET A 136 -5.84 7.81 -21.76
C MET A 136 -5.50 6.89 -22.92
N LEU A 137 -4.66 5.88 -22.67
CA LEU A 137 -4.42 4.80 -23.62
C LEU A 137 -5.68 3.95 -23.75
N ILE A 138 -6.15 3.76 -24.97
CA ILE A 138 -7.28 2.85 -25.22
C ILE A 138 -6.73 1.43 -25.35
N PRO A 139 -7.11 0.50 -24.44
CA PRO A 139 -6.65 -0.89 -24.50
C PRO A 139 -7.03 -1.55 -25.83
N PHE A 140 -6.17 -2.44 -26.31
CA PHE A 140 -6.39 -3.26 -27.52
C PHE A 140 -6.50 -2.50 -28.85
N THR A 141 -6.17 -1.22 -28.91
CA THR A 141 -6.25 -0.39 -30.13
C THR A 141 -4.93 -0.18 -30.86
N GLY A 142 -3.86 -0.91 -30.46
CA GLY A 142 -2.54 -0.73 -31.06
C GLY A 142 -1.85 0.60 -30.67
N GLY A 143 -2.16 1.12 -29.47
CA GLY A 143 -1.48 2.31 -28.94
C GLY A 143 -2.19 3.64 -29.22
N LYS A 144 -3.48 3.64 -29.55
CA LYS A 144 -4.26 4.88 -29.71
C LYS A 144 -4.55 5.54 -28.35
N TYR A 145 -4.41 6.84 -28.28
CA TYR A 145 -4.69 7.68 -27.12
C TYR A 145 -5.97 8.48 -27.34
N LEU A 146 -6.79 8.58 -26.31
CA LEU A 146 -7.95 9.46 -26.25
C LEU A 146 -7.62 10.64 -25.33
N ASP A 147 -7.74 11.84 -25.82
CA ASP A 147 -7.66 13.03 -24.96
C ASP A 147 -9.00 13.17 -24.21
N ILE A 148 -8.95 12.94 -22.91
CA ILE A 148 -10.09 13.05 -22.01
C ILE A 148 -10.10 14.40 -21.26
N GLY A 149 -9.06 15.24 -21.50
CA GLY A 149 -8.97 16.57 -20.93
C GLY A 149 -9.22 16.59 -19.42
N TRP A 150 -9.98 17.55 -18.95
CA TRP A 150 -10.27 17.73 -17.50
C TRP A 150 -11.03 16.57 -16.85
N VAL A 151 -11.68 15.69 -17.63
CA VAL A 151 -12.35 14.49 -17.12
C VAL A 151 -11.32 13.53 -16.49
N ALA A 152 -10.06 13.61 -16.87
CA ALA A 152 -8.99 12.83 -16.24
C ALA A 152 -8.89 13.04 -14.73
N ILE A 153 -9.19 14.25 -14.23
CA ILE A 153 -9.08 14.57 -12.80
C ILE A 153 -10.12 13.81 -11.97
N PRO A 154 -11.44 13.95 -12.19
CA PRO A 154 -12.41 13.17 -11.44
C PRO A 154 -12.26 11.66 -11.64
N LEU A 155 -11.81 11.20 -12.82
CA LEU A 155 -11.47 9.80 -13.06
C LEU A 155 -10.31 9.34 -12.16
N MET A 156 -9.26 10.15 -12.01
CA MET A 156 -8.13 9.88 -11.10
C MET A 156 -8.61 9.73 -9.65
N PHE A 157 -9.50 10.62 -9.18
CA PHE A 157 -10.10 10.49 -7.84
C PHE A 157 -10.86 9.18 -7.69
N PHE A 158 -11.69 8.83 -8.66
CA PHE A 158 -12.44 7.58 -8.64
C PHE A 158 -11.50 6.37 -8.59
N VAL A 159 -10.47 6.34 -9.44
CA VAL A 159 -9.49 5.24 -9.49
C VAL A 159 -8.71 5.14 -8.18
N VAL A 160 -8.15 6.25 -7.69
CA VAL A 160 -7.34 6.24 -6.46
C VAL A 160 -8.18 5.80 -5.25
N ILE A 161 -9.30 6.45 -5.01
CA ILE A 161 -10.15 6.16 -3.84
C ILE A 161 -10.76 4.75 -3.96
N GLY A 162 -11.19 4.35 -5.15
CA GLY A 162 -11.71 3.00 -5.41
C GLY A 162 -10.67 1.92 -5.16
N THR A 163 -9.45 2.09 -5.68
CA THR A 163 -8.33 1.15 -5.47
C THR A 163 -7.94 1.06 -4.00
N VAL A 164 -7.79 2.20 -3.32
CA VAL A 164 -7.41 2.24 -1.91
C VAL A 164 -8.42 1.49 -1.04
N ASN A 165 -9.69 1.77 -1.20
CA ASN A 165 -10.73 1.08 -0.42
C ASN A 165 -10.90 -0.37 -0.87
N GLY A 166 -10.72 -0.69 -2.16
CA GLY A 166 -10.73 -2.06 -2.68
C GLY A 166 -9.62 -2.93 -2.05
N VAL A 167 -8.38 -2.43 -1.96
CA VAL A 167 -7.29 -3.15 -1.29
C VAL A 167 -7.58 -3.30 0.21
N ASN A 168 -8.12 -2.27 0.85
CA ASN A 168 -8.50 -2.35 2.27
C ASN A 168 -9.60 -3.41 2.51
N PHE A 169 -10.59 -3.54 1.64
CA PHE A 169 -11.57 -4.63 1.71
C PHE A 169 -10.97 -6.02 1.45
N THR A 170 -9.89 -6.10 0.67
CA THR A 170 -9.20 -7.37 0.40
C THR A 170 -8.44 -7.89 1.63
N ASP A 171 -8.11 -7.02 2.60
CA ASP A 171 -7.38 -7.39 3.84
C ASP A 171 -8.29 -8.06 4.89
N GLY A 172 -9.16 -8.98 4.46
CA GLY A 172 -10.06 -9.72 5.35
C GLY A 172 -9.55 -11.12 5.74
N LEU A 173 -8.57 -11.67 5.04
CA LEU A 173 -8.04 -13.02 5.26
C LEU A 173 -6.52 -13.03 5.36
N ASP A 174 -5.99 -14.00 6.14
CA ASP A 174 -4.56 -14.20 6.34
C ASP A 174 -3.83 -14.33 5.00
N GLY A 175 -2.87 -13.44 4.74
CA GLY A 175 -2.05 -13.41 3.55
C GLY A 175 -2.72 -12.94 2.25
N LEU A 176 -4.05 -12.71 2.22
CA LEU A 176 -4.77 -12.44 0.98
C LEU A 176 -4.33 -11.11 0.36
N ALA A 177 -4.45 -10.00 1.07
CA ALA A 177 -4.10 -8.68 0.54
C ALA A 177 -2.61 -8.60 0.15
N ALA A 178 -1.72 -9.16 0.97
CA ALA A 178 -0.30 -9.20 0.69
C ALA A 178 0.02 -10.02 -0.56
N SER A 179 -0.58 -11.20 -0.73
CA SER A 179 -0.34 -12.07 -1.90
C SER A 179 -0.87 -11.46 -3.18
N VAL A 180 -2.11 -10.94 -3.17
CA VAL A 180 -2.75 -10.32 -4.35
C VAL A 180 -1.94 -9.09 -4.77
N THR A 181 -1.58 -8.22 -3.82
CA THR A 181 -0.78 -7.02 -4.13
C THR A 181 0.62 -7.38 -4.64
N THR A 182 1.24 -8.46 -4.12
CA THR A 182 2.51 -8.95 -4.65
C THR A 182 2.41 -9.36 -6.13
N LEU A 183 1.35 -10.08 -6.51
CA LEU A 183 1.13 -10.47 -7.92
C LEU A 183 0.90 -9.25 -8.81
N ILE A 184 0.12 -8.27 -8.36
CA ILE A 184 -0.08 -7.01 -9.07
C ILE A 184 1.26 -6.28 -9.25
N ALA A 185 2.06 -6.18 -8.18
CA ALA A 185 3.36 -5.52 -8.21
C ALA A 185 4.36 -6.23 -9.17
N VAL A 186 4.35 -7.56 -9.22
CA VAL A 186 5.15 -8.31 -10.20
C VAL A 186 4.74 -7.93 -11.63
N PHE A 187 3.45 -7.89 -11.93
CA PHE A 187 2.94 -7.47 -13.24
C PHE A 187 3.34 -6.03 -13.58
N LEU A 188 3.17 -5.10 -12.63
CA LEU A 188 3.59 -3.71 -12.79
C LEU A 188 5.10 -3.57 -13.00
N THR A 189 5.92 -4.42 -12.36
CA THR A 189 7.38 -4.46 -12.60
C THR A 189 7.70 -4.79 -14.06
N VAL A 190 7.02 -5.78 -14.64
CA VAL A 190 7.22 -6.17 -16.05
C VAL A 190 6.91 -5.00 -16.97
N ILE A 191 5.79 -4.30 -16.73
CA ILE A 191 5.41 -3.11 -17.50
C ILE A 191 6.45 -2.00 -17.32
N ALA A 192 6.81 -1.67 -16.08
CA ALA A 192 7.72 -0.56 -15.76
C ALA A 192 9.13 -0.76 -16.35
N VAL A 193 9.61 -2.01 -16.37
CA VAL A 193 10.89 -2.36 -17.02
C VAL A 193 10.76 -2.33 -18.54
N GLY A 194 9.71 -2.92 -19.10
CA GLY A 194 9.48 -2.97 -20.54
C GLY A 194 9.29 -1.59 -21.18
N THR A 195 8.66 -0.66 -20.45
CA THR A 195 8.44 0.73 -20.92
C THR A 195 9.54 1.71 -20.50
N ASN A 196 10.56 1.27 -19.75
CA ASN A 196 11.59 2.14 -19.16
C ASN A 196 10.97 3.29 -18.32
N ALA A 197 9.86 3.04 -17.62
CA ALA A 197 9.14 4.05 -16.86
C ALA A 197 9.95 4.67 -15.72
N GLY A 198 10.98 3.96 -15.21
CA GLY A 198 11.86 4.44 -14.15
C GLY A 198 11.22 4.38 -12.74
N ILE A 199 10.18 3.56 -12.56
CA ILE A 199 9.49 3.38 -11.28
C ILE A 199 9.68 1.97 -10.67
N HIS A 200 10.35 1.07 -11.41
CA HIS A 200 10.58 -0.31 -10.97
C HIS A 200 11.24 -0.45 -9.58
N PRO A 201 12.14 0.45 -9.08
CA PRO A 201 12.74 0.23 -7.78
C PRO A 201 11.76 0.26 -6.62
N VAL A 202 10.77 1.17 -6.63
CA VAL A 202 9.75 1.22 -5.58
C VAL A 202 8.79 0.02 -5.68
N ILE A 203 8.44 -0.41 -6.89
CA ILE A 203 7.60 -1.59 -7.09
C ILE A 203 8.31 -2.83 -6.56
N CYS A 204 9.59 -3.00 -6.89
CA CYS A 204 10.43 -4.09 -6.39
C CYS A 204 10.60 -4.04 -4.86
N ALA A 205 10.71 -2.84 -4.28
CA ALA A 205 10.76 -2.68 -2.83
C ALA A 205 9.45 -3.15 -2.16
N VAL A 206 8.30 -2.85 -2.75
CA VAL A 206 7.00 -3.35 -2.27
C VAL A 206 6.93 -4.88 -2.36
N ILE A 207 7.35 -5.48 -3.48
CA ILE A 207 7.41 -6.95 -3.62
C ILE A 207 8.23 -7.57 -2.49
N GLY A 208 9.45 -7.06 -2.27
CA GLY A 208 10.33 -7.57 -1.21
C GLY A 208 9.72 -7.44 0.18
N ALA A 209 9.18 -6.26 0.50
CA ALA A 209 8.53 -6.01 1.79
C ALA A 209 7.34 -6.94 2.03
N LEU A 210 6.50 -7.17 1.02
CA LEU A 210 5.34 -8.05 1.12
C LEU A 210 5.73 -9.52 1.25
N LEU A 211 6.72 -9.99 0.50
CA LEU A 211 7.25 -11.35 0.66
C LEU A 211 7.82 -11.58 2.07
N GLY A 212 8.55 -10.59 2.63
CA GLY A 212 9.03 -10.64 4.00
C GLY A 212 7.90 -10.60 5.04
N PHE A 213 6.87 -9.79 4.81
CA PHE A 213 5.68 -9.72 5.66
C PHE A 213 4.88 -11.03 5.63
N LEU A 214 4.75 -11.68 4.47
CA LEU A 214 4.07 -12.96 4.31
C LEU A 214 4.68 -14.07 5.17
N CYS A 215 5.97 -14.03 5.50
CA CYS A 215 6.57 -14.97 6.45
C CYS A 215 5.89 -14.96 7.83
N PHE A 216 5.14 -13.89 8.17
CA PHE A 216 4.44 -13.72 9.43
C PHE A 216 2.92 -13.62 9.28
N ASN A 217 2.42 -13.35 8.06
CA ASN A 217 1.00 -13.11 7.80
C ASN A 217 0.29 -14.28 7.10
N THR A 218 1.02 -15.30 6.63
CA THR A 218 0.41 -16.56 6.13
C THR A 218 -0.29 -17.32 7.25
N HIS A 219 -1.34 -18.06 6.90
CA HIS A 219 -2.16 -18.80 7.87
C HIS A 219 -1.37 -19.88 8.64
N PRO A 220 -1.44 -19.95 9.96
CA PRO A 220 -2.10 -18.99 10.88
C PRO A 220 -1.27 -17.72 11.07
N ALA A 221 -1.88 -16.56 10.86
CA ALA A 221 -1.18 -15.27 10.88
C ALA A 221 -0.67 -14.94 12.31
N LYS A 222 0.58 -14.47 12.39
CA LYS A 222 1.21 -13.96 13.62
C LYS A 222 1.02 -12.46 13.80
N VAL A 223 0.63 -11.76 12.72
CA VAL A 223 0.34 -10.32 12.66
C VAL A 223 -0.59 -10.04 11.49
N PHE A 224 -1.57 -9.16 11.68
CA PHE A 224 -2.42 -8.63 10.62
C PHE A 224 -1.87 -7.32 10.08
N MET A 225 -2.13 -7.06 8.78
CA MET A 225 -1.64 -5.86 8.10
C MET A 225 -2.21 -4.58 8.69
N GLY A 226 -3.50 -4.56 8.97
CA GLY A 226 -4.25 -3.40 9.45
C GLY A 226 -4.48 -2.35 8.37
N ASP A 227 -5.23 -1.31 8.73
CA ASP A 227 -5.52 -0.18 7.83
C ASP A 227 -4.24 0.56 7.43
N THR A 228 -3.23 0.57 8.31
CA THR A 228 -1.88 1.12 8.03
C THR A 228 -1.27 0.53 6.76
N GLY A 229 -1.31 -0.78 6.62
CA GLY A 229 -0.72 -1.46 5.47
C GLY A 229 -1.66 -1.48 4.27
N SER A 230 -2.92 -1.83 4.45
CA SER A 230 -3.86 -2.03 3.35
C SER A 230 -4.19 -0.74 2.60
N LEU A 231 -4.38 0.40 3.29
CA LEU A 231 -4.55 1.70 2.62
C LEU A 231 -3.27 2.14 1.91
N ALA A 232 -2.09 1.93 2.52
CA ALA A 232 -0.81 2.23 1.90
C ALA A 232 -0.60 1.45 0.59
N LEU A 233 -0.89 0.14 0.60
CA LEU A 233 -0.79 -0.70 -0.59
C LEU A 233 -1.80 -0.28 -1.66
N GLY A 234 -2.99 0.14 -1.27
CA GLY A 234 -3.96 0.72 -2.20
C GLY A 234 -3.45 1.99 -2.86
N GLY A 235 -2.82 2.89 -2.08
CA GLY A 235 -2.15 4.08 -2.60
C GLY A 235 -1.00 3.76 -3.54
N PHE A 236 -0.20 2.74 -3.22
CA PHE A 236 0.85 2.22 -4.09
C PHE A 236 0.28 1.70 -5.43
N VAL A 237 -0.70 0.81 -5.39
CA VAL A 237 -1.28 0.23 -6.62
C VAL A 237 -1.93 1.29 -7.50
N ALA A 238 -2.57 2.31 -6.90
CA ALA A 238 -3.22 3.38 -7.63
C ALA A 238 -2.24 4.35 -8.29
N SER A 239 -0.99 4.42 -7.82
CA SER A 239 0.03 5.39 -8.29
C SER A 239 1.13 4.79 -9.16
N ALA A 240 1.26 3.47 -9.17
CA ALA A 240 2.26 2.75 -9.95
C ALA A 240 1.73 2.34 -11.33
#